data_b21d3bcba08671aea750a1ad094f1c2b
#
_entry.id   b21d3bcba08671aea750a1ad094f1c2b
#
_cell.length_a   1.000
_cell.length_b   1.000
_cell.length_c   1.000
_cell.angle_alpha   90.00
_cell.angle_beta   90.00
_cell.angle_gamma   90.00
#
_symmetry.space_group_name_H-M   'P 1'
#
loop_
_entity.id
_entity.type
_entity.pdbx_description
1 polymer ?
#
loop_
_entity_poly.entity_id
_entity_poly.type
_entity_poly.pdbx_seq_one_letter_code
_entity_poly.pdbx_strand_id
1 'polypeptide(L)'
;MKNHVVCLSTTNYHPLPTRKQNVMSRLRGAEVLYFDPPVSIIAPLKDKKASAYINKYKQPGEKVEEHENITVYALPPVLPFFNKFRWVNKLNQKRQAAFVRKKMREHGFGDETVLWCYSPSSCDIVQHVPHSRLVYDCVDRHSAYKGHITPEVVDGMERDLAKPADQVFATAVGLAETLEKINPTTKMIPNGAAYEIFSRVQTEKDTLRCPEDMKDLKHPVYGFVGMLQECIDYALIEKLAKERPDTTIFLIGRTLPGVDLSHLKQYKNIVFHGLVPQPELPAYLSQMDVCLNVFRAGALSKDVSPLKFYEYLATGKPVVSTREPLQVEDFKDVVYIAHNEDEFLALCDEAARENDPEKTAKRLAYGEQCSWTERVRQMEEVLYKKGVLHESPDE
;
A
#
# COMPACT_ATOMS: atom_id res chain seq x y z
N MET A 1 1.30 -26.04 15.48
CA MET A 1 2.30 -25.15 16.18
C MET A 1 2.04 -23.75 15.71
N LYS A 2 1.93 -22.73 16.58
CA LYS A 2 1.73 -21.35 16.13
C LYS A 2 2.97 -20.83 15.41
N ASN A 3 2.78 -20.13 14.30
CA ASN A 3 3.86 -19.42 13.63
C ASN A 3 4.17 -18.12 14.38
N HIS A 4 5.38 -17.91 14.81
CA HIS A 4 5.82 -16.66 15.40
C HIS A 4 6.42 -15.76 14.32
N VAL A 5 5.88 -14.57 14.13
CA VAL A 5 6.32 -13.61 13.09
C VAL A 5 6.75 -12.30 13.73
N VAL A 6 7.97 -11.87 13.46
CA VAL A 6 8.48 -10.53 13.78
C VAL A 6 8.42 -9.71 12.50
N CYS A 7 7.53 -8.72 12.46
CA CYS A 7 7.35 -7.83 11.31
C CYS A 7 8.06 -6.50 11.54
N LEU A 8 9.06 -6.20 10.72
CA LEU A 8 9.74 -4.89 10.68
C LEU A 8 9.13 -4.05 9.56
N SER A 9 8.19 -3.18 9.93
CA SER A 9 7.39 -2.41 8.98
C SER A 9 8.03 -1.09 8.55
N THR A 10 7.58 -0.56 7.41
CA THR A 10 7.90 0.79 6.92
C THR A 10 6.76 1.79 7.15
N THR A 11 5.61 1.33 7.67
CA THR A 11 4.45 2.15 7.99
C THR A 11 3.96 1.85 9.38
N ASN A 12 3.42 2.86 10.09
CA ASN A 12 2.75 2.64 11.36
C ASN A 12 1.52 1.74 11.14
N TYR A 13 1.19 0.93 12.16
CA TYR A 13 0.01 0.08 12.09
C TYR A 13 -1.28 0.89 11.91
N HIS A 14 -1.43 1.97 12.67
CA HIS A 14 -2.53 2.92 12.57
C HIS A 14 -2.10 4.24 11.91
N PRO A 15 -3.02 5.04 11.30
CA PRO A 15 -4.47 4.79 11.18
C PRO A 15 -4.90 4.13 9.86
N LEU A 16 -4.03 4.04 8.85
CA LEU A 16 -4.42 3.63 7.50
C LEU A 16 -3.81 2.27 7.16
N PRO A 17 -4.63 1.24 6.90
CA PRO A 17 -4.12 -0.07 6.50
C PRO A 17 -3.49 -0.01 5.10
N THR A 18 -2.30 -0.55 5.01
CA THR A 18 -1.56 -0.78 3.76
C THR A 18 -1.28 -2.29 3.62
N ARG A 19 -0.45 -2.69 2.65
CA ARG A 19 -0.04 -4.09 2.49
C ARG A 19 0.44 -4.74 3.81
N LYS A 20 1.24 -4.02 4.60
CA LYS A 20 1.85 -4.57 5.80
C LYS A 20 0.83 -5.04 6.82
N GLN A 21 -0.14 -4.18 7.16
CA GLN A 21 -1.21 -4.50 8.07
C GLN A 21 -2.13 -5.59 7.49
N ASN A 22 -2.51 -5.47 6.21
CA ASN A 22 -3.38 -6.43 5.55
C ASN A 22 -2.76 -7.83 5.45
N VAL A 23 -1.46 -7.93 5.21
CA VAL A 23 -0.76 -9.22 5.21
C VAL A 23 -0.68 -9.77 6.62
N MET A 24 -0.16 -9.00 7.57
CA MET A 24 0.07 -9.49 8.93
C MET A 24 -1.23 -9.90 9.65
N SER A 25 -2.34 -9.19 9.40
CA SER A 25 -3.63 -9.49 10.05
C SER A 25 -4.31 -10.74 9.48
N ARG A 26 -3.93 -11.19 8.29
CA ARG A 26 -4.54 -12.34 7.61
C ARG A 26 -3.68 -13.60 7.58
N LEU A 27 -2.44 -13.55 8.11
CA LEU A 27 -1.61 -14.75 8.22
C LEU A 27 -2.25 -15.74 9.20
N ARG A 28 -2.65 -16.91 8.68
CA ARG A 28 -3.35 -17.93 9.47
C ARG A 28 -2.42 -18.59 10.47
N GLY A 29 -2.92 -18.82 11.67
CA GLY A 29 -2.16 -19.49 12.75
C GLY A 29 -0.88 -18.76 13.16
N ALA A 30 -0.73 -17.46 12.82
CA ALA A 30 0.43 -16.66 13.18
C ALA A 30 0.16 -15.79 14.40
N GLU A 31 1.15 -15.68 15.29
CA GLU A 31 1.26 -14.64 16.31
C GLU A 31 2.30 -13.62 15.86
N VAL A 32 1.93 -12.34 15.79
CA VAL A 32 2.72 -11.31 15.14
C VAL A 32 3.16 -10.23 16.13
N LEU A 33 4.47 -9.99 16.21
CA LEU A 33 5.02 -8.77 16.80
C LEU A 33 5.29 -7.77 15.67
N TYR A 34 4.42 -6.78 15.54
CA TYR A 34 4.52 -5.75 14.53
C TYR A 34 5.30 -4.55 15.08
N PHE A 35 6.36 -4.19 14.40
CA PHE A 35 7.18 -3.05 14.80
C PHE A 35 6.97 -1.88 13.84
N ASP A 36 6.35 -0.81 14.36
CA ASP A 36 6.24 0.49 13.69
C ASP A 36 7.64 1.04 13.35
N PRO A 37 7.81 1.73 12.20
CA PRO A 37 9.10 2.26 11.82
C PRO A 37 9.64 3.26 12.84
N PRO A 38 10.98 3.33 12.99
CA PRO A 38 11.59 4.25 13.93
C PRO A 38 11.51 5.70 13.45
N VAL A 39 11.40 6.62 14.40
CA VAL A 39 11.50 8.06 14.15
C VAL A 39 12.96 8.51 14.29
N SER A 40 13.42 9.43 13.44
CA SER A 40 14.74 10.03 13.60
C SER A 40 14.81 10.92 14.84
N ILE A 41 15.93 10.87 15.59
CA ILE A 41 16.15 11.71 16.77
C ILE A 41 16.08 13.21 16.48
N ILE A 42 16.29 13.62 15.22
CA ILE A 42 16.20 15.03 14.79
C ILE A 42 14.82 15.39 14.21
N ALA A 43 13.89 14.44 14.11
CA ALA A 43 12.55 14.71 13.57
C ALA A 43 11.79 15.82 14.31
N PRO A 44 11.87 15.95 15.64
CA PRO A 44 11.22 17.04 16.38
C PRO A 44 11.71 18.45 16.02
N LEU A 45 12.91 18.57 15.47
CA LEU A 45 13.44 19.85 14.99
C LEU A 45 12.73 20.33 13.70
N LYS A 46 12.15 19.38 12.94
CA LYS A 46 11.43 19.67 11.70
C LYS A 46 9.91 19.70 11.92
N ASP A 47 9.40 18.82 12.79
CA ASP A 47 7.99 18.72 13.11
C ASP A 47 7.83 18.48 14.63
N LYS A 48 7.24 19.45 15.34
CA LYS A 48 6.98 19.35 16.78
C LYS A 48 6.10 18.16 17.15
N LYS A 49 5.20 17.70 16.27
CA LYS A 49 4.37 16.51 16.48
C LYS A 49 5.21 15.23 16.57
N ALA A 50 6.36 15.18 15.92
CA ALA A 50 7.27 14.05 16.02
C ALA A 50 7.83 13.82 17.42
N SER A 51 7.79 14.82 18.31
CA SER A 51 8.19 14.68 19.72
C SER A 51 7.37 13.63 20.46
N ALA A 52 6.09 13.50 20.14
CA ALA A 52 5.21 12.49 20.77
C ALA A 52 5.64 11.05 20.38
N TYR A 53 6.19 10.87 19.18
CA TYR A 53 6.58 9.56 18.67
C TYR A 53 7.95 9.09 19.16
N ILE A 54 8.87 10.01 19.51
CA ILE A 54 10.22 9.65 19.96
C ILE A 54 10.21 8.74 21.19
N ASN A 55 9.26 8.91 22.10
CA ASN A 55 9.15 8.14 23.31
C ASN A 55 8.13 6.98 23.23
N LYS A 56 7.43 6.81 22.11
CA LYS A 56 6.40 5.76 21.94
C LYS A 56 6.97 4.36 22.20
N TYR A 57 8.23 4.11 21.86
CA TYR A 57 8.89 2.81 22.10
C TYR A 57 9.00 2.40 23.59
N LYS A 58 8.82 3.34 24.52
CA LYS A 58 8.83 3.08 25.97
C LYS A 58 7.46 2.62 26.49
N GLN A 59 6.42 2.79 25.69
CA GLN A 59 5.07 2.38 26.04
C GLN A 59 4.92 0.85 25.96
N PRO A 60 3.96 0.26 26.69
CA PRO A 60 3.60 -1.14 26.53
C PRO A 60 3.14 -1.41 25.09
N GLY A 61 3.22 -2.68 24.66
CA GLY A 61 2.70 -3.10 23.37
C GLY A 61 1.19 -2.90 23.29
N GLU A 62 0.73 -2.44 22.15
CA GLU A 62 -0.68 -2.23 21.84
C GLU A 62 -1.22 -3.49 21.17
N LYS A 63 -2.16 -4.19 21.84
CA LYS A 63 -2.91 -5.27 21.17
C LYS A 63 -3.95 -4.66 20.25
N VAL A 64 -4.05 -5.20 19.06
CA VAL A 64 -5.03 -4.76 18.06
C VAL A 64 -6.37 -5.41 18.37
N GLU A 65 -7.41 -4.60 18.63
CA GLU A 65 -8.73 -5.11 19.04
C GLU A 65 -9.35 -6.05 17.98
N GLU A 66 -9.24 -5.70 16.70
CA GLU A 66 -9.79 -6.50 15.60
C GLU A 66 -8.91 -7.71 15.24
N HIS A 67 -7.67 -7.77 15.75
CA HIS A 67 -6.68 -8.80 15.42
C HIS A 67 -5.86 -9.18 16.67
N GLU A 68 -6.46 -9.96 17.56
CA GLU A 68 -5.88 -10.34 18.86
C GLU A 68 -4.50 -11.04 18.76
N ASN A 69 -4.18 -11.59 17.60
CA ASN A 69 -2.90 -12.22 17.32
C ASN A 69 -1.77 -11.21 17.02
N ILE A 70 -2.06 -9.91 16.98
CA ILE A 70 -1.07 -8.86 16.68
C ILE A 70 -0.82 -7.98 17.91
N THR A 71 0.47 -7.81 18.22
CA THR A 71 0.92 -6.82 19.21
C THR A 71 1.85 -5.82 18.53
N VAL A 72 1.51 -4.53 18.62
CA VAL A 72 2.22 -3.43 17.96
C VAL A 72 3.19 -2.75 18.92
N TYR A 73 4.41 -2.54 18.49
CA TYR A 73 5.45 -1.79 19.19
C TYR A 73 6.06 -0.73 18.27
N ALA A 74 6.40 0.43 18.81
CA ALA A 74 7.26 1.38 18.10
C ALA A 74 8.73 1.02 18.30
N LEU A 75 9.55 1.10 17.23
CA LEU A 75 10.99 0.92 17.36
C LEU A 75 11.67 2.13 18.05
N PRO A 76 12.81 1.91 18.74
CA PRO A 76 13.61 2.99 19.29
C PRO A 76 14.06 4.00 18.22
N PRO A 77 14.18 5.29 18.55
CA PRO A 77 14.61 6.32 17.61
C PRO A 77 15.99 6.04 17.02
N VAL A 78 16.17 6.50 15.78
CA VAL A 78 17.39 6.28 14.98
C VAL A 78 18.20 7.55 14.77
N LEU A 79 19.49 7.39 14.61
CA LEU A 79 20.37 8.43 14.08
C LEU A 79 20.00 8.71 12.62
N PRO A 80 20.02 9.99 12.18
CA PRO A 80 19.68 10.36 10.81
C PRO A 80 20.71 9.87 9.80
N PHE A 81 20.41 10.01 8.51
CA PHE A 81 21.29 9.72 7.37
C PHE A 81 21.69 8.25 7.20
N PHE A 82 20.96 7.31 7.77
CA PHE A 82 21.28 5.88 7.66
C PHE A 82 21.10 5.33 6.23
N ASN A 83 20.29 5.97 5.38
CA ASN A 83 20.17 5.67 3.95
C ASN A 83 21.27 6.33 3.10
N LYS A 84 22.14 7.15 3.73
CA LYS A 84 23.30 7.77 3.09
C LYS A 84 24.62 7.14 3.54
N PHE A 85 24.69 6.74 4.82
CA PHE A 85 25.88 6.18 5.42
C PHE A 85 25.60 4.82 6.05
N ARG A 86 26.08 3.74 5.44
CA ARG A 86 25.86 2.37 5.89
C ARG A 86 26.29 2.11 7.35
N TRP A 87 27.37 2.72 7.82
CA TRP A 87 27.82 2.57 9.20
C TRP A 87 26.81 3.11 10.22
N VAL A 88 26.07 4.19 9.87
CA VAL A 88 24.97 4.71 10.71
C VAL A 88 23.86 3.69 10.78
N ASN A 89 23.53 3.05 9.65
CA ASN A 89 22.52 1.98 9.64
C ASN A 89 22.91 0.84 10.57
N LYS A 90 24.15 0.33 10.47
CA LYS A 90 24.65 -0.75 11.34
C LYS A 90 24.50 -0.42 12.83
N LEU A 91 24.81 0.82 13.23
CA LEU A 91 24.68 1.27 14.62
C LEU A 91 23.21 1.30 15.07
N ASN A 92 22.33 1.87 14.23
CA ASN A 92 20.89 1.92 14.49
C ASN A 92 20.31 0.52 14.62
N GLN A 93 20.60 -0.38 13.67
CA GLN A 93 20.04 -1.72 13.61
C GLN A 93 20.50 -2.60 14.79
N LYS A 94 21.74 -2.45 15.26
CA LYS A 94 22.22 -3.14 16.47
C LYS A 94 21.42 -2.73 17.72
N ARG A 95 21.10 -1.43 17.84
CA ARG A 95 20.27 -0.91 18.95
C ARG A 95 18.84 -1.40 18.85
N GLN A 96 18.26 -1.37 17.65
CA GLN A 96 16.89 -1.87 17.40
C GLN A 96 16.79 -3.37 17.67
N ALA A 97 17.77 -4.16 17.24
CA ALA A 97 17.83 -5.60 17.50
C ALA A 97 17.79 -5.92 19.00
N ALA A 98 18.47 -5.14 19.84
CA ALA A 98 18.42 -5.35 21.29
C ALA A 98 16.99 -5.15 21.85
N PHE A 99 16.25 -4.17 21.32
CA PHE A 99 14.87 -3.92 21.68
C PHE A 99 13.95 -5.04 21.17
N VAL A 100 14.08 -5.42 19.90
CA VAL A 100 13.28 -6.51 19.28
C VAL A 100 13.47 -7.82 20.06
N ARG A 101 14.72 -8.23 20.33
CA ARG A 101 15.01 -9.42 21.14
C ARG A 101 14.39 -9.39 22.54
N LYS A 102 14.36 -8.19 23.17
CA LYS A 102 13.71 -8.03 24.47
C LYS A 102 12.21 -8.34 24.35
N LYS A 103 11.54 -7.78 23.34
CA LYS A 103 10.11 -8.01 23.11
C LYS A 103 9.81 -9.45 22.71
N MET A 104 10.63 -10.05 21.89
CA MET A 104 10.50 -11.48 21.55
C MET A 104 10.50 -12.35 22.80
N ARG A 105 11.46 -12.13 23.73
CA ARG A 105 11.50 -12.90 25.00
C ARG A 105 10.28 -12.65 25.88
N GLU A 106 9.76 -11.41 25.94
CA GLU A 106 8.54 -11.07 26.71
C GLU A 106 7.32 -11.83 26.19
N HIS A 107 7.29 -12.22 24.90
CA HIS A 107 6.21 -12.96 24.25
C HIS A 107 6.53 -14.45 24.03
N GLY A 108 7.67 -14.94 24.48
CA GLY A 108 8.05 -16.34 24.27
C GLY A 108 8.47 -16.71 22.86
N PHE A 109 8.81 -15.73 22.02
CA PHE A 109 9.35 -15.95 20.68
C PHE A 109 10.80 -16.40 20.76
N GLY A 110 11.10 -17.56 20.14
CA GLY A 110 12.42 -18.18 20.10
C GLY A 110 13.07 -18.15 18.72
N ASP A 111 14.00 -19.07 18.52
CA ASP A 111 14.78 -19.19 17.27
C ASP A 111 13.91 -19.64 16.07
N GLU A 112 12.76 -20.28 16.30
CA GLU A 112 11.81 -20.70 15.25
C GLU A 112 10.96 -19.54 14.69
N THR A 113 11.33 -18.31 15.00
CA THR A 113 10.62 -17.10 14.52
C THR A 113 10.91 -16.84 13.05
N VAL A 114 9.88 -16.38 12.33
CA VAL A 114 10.02 -15.82 10.98
C VAL A 114 10.30 -14.32 11.11
N LEU A 115 11.41 -13.86 10.59
CA LEU A 115 11.74 -12.43 10.50
C LEU A 115 11.25 -11.88 9.16
N TRP A 116 10.23 -11.00 9.19
CA TRP A 116 9.61 -10.41 8.03
C TRP A 116 9.97 -8.93 7.89
N CYS A 117 10.70 -8.60 6.83
CA CYS A 117 11.26 -7.28 6.61
C CYS A 117 10.62 -6.59 5.40
N TYR A 118 10.31 -5.29 5.54
CA TYR A 118 9.77 -4.44 4.47
C TYR A 118 10.76 -3.35 4.00
N SER A 119 11.87 -3.16 4.69
CA SER A 119 12.85 -2.11 4.36
C SER A 119 14.22 -2.68 4.07
N PRO A 120 14.92 -2.22 3.01
CA PRO A 120 16.33 -2.52 2.78
C PRO A 120 17.21 -2.23 3.99
N SER A 121 16.90 -1.18 4.77
CA SER A 121 17.68 -0.83 5.98
C SER A 121 17.67 -1.93 7.04
N SER A 122 16.71 -2.86 6.99
CA SER A 122 16.65 -4.01 7.91
C SER A 122 17.73 -5.07 7.66
N CYS A 123 18.52 -4.97 6.59
CA CYS A 123 19.58 -5.95 6.29
C CYS A 123 20.61 -6.14 7.43
N ASP A 124 20.90 -5.07 8.18
CA ASP A 124 21.87 -5.15 9.27
C ASP A 124 21.30 -5.68 10.59
N ILE A 125 19.97 -5.75 10.73
CA ILE A 125 19.32 -6.34 11.93
C ILE A 125 19.27 -7.86 11.88
N VAL A 126 19.25 -8.44 10.68
CA VAL A 126 19.07 -9.88 10.44
C VAL A 126 20.05 -10.70 11.29
N GLN A 127 21.34 -10.36 11.28
CA GLN A 127 22.35 -11.09 12.05
C GLN A 127 22.25 -10.93 13.58
N HIS A 128 21.36 -10.08 14.07
CA HIS A 128 21.24 -9.73 15.49
C HIS A 128 19.91 -10.13 16.13
N VAL A 129 18.94 -10.60 15.34
CA VAL A 129 17.64 -11.07 15.81
C VAL A 129 17.55 -12.57 15.58
N PRO A 130 17.25 -13.39 16.61
CA PRO A 130 17.03 -14.84 16.44
C PRO A 130 15.87 -15.09 15.47
N HIS A 131 16.08 -15.94 14.49
CA HIS A 131 15.06 -16.36 13.52
C HIS A 131 15.50 -17.63 12.79
N SER A 132 14.56 -18.46 12.39
CA SER A 132 14.80 -19.63 11.55
C SER A 132 14.60 -19.34 10.06
N ARG A 133 13.77 -18.34 9.75
CA ARG A 133 13.39 -17.96 8.38
C ARG A 133 13.38 -16.44 8.20
N LEU A 134 13.79 -16.00 7.02
CA LEU A 134 13.83 -14.60 6.63
C LEU A 134 12.92 -14.38 5.41
N VAL A 135 11.96 -13.47 5.53
CA VAL A 135 11.12 -13.01 4.42
C VAL A 135 11.41 -11.53 4.14
N TYR A 136 11.66 -11.20 2.88
CA TYR A 136 11.70 -9.82 2.40
C TYR A 136 10.52 -9.54 1.48
N ASP A 137 9.68 -8.57 1.83
CA ASP A 137 8.51 -8.16 1.04
C ASP A 137 8.75 -6.73 0.51
N CYS A 138 9.20 -6.64 -0.74
CA CYS A 138 9.54 -5.40 -1.43
C CYS A 138 8.28 -4.76 -2.01
N VAL A 139 7.92 -3.60 -1.48
CA VAL A 139 6.69 -2.89 -1.85
C VAL A 139 6.93 -1.67 -2.74
N ASP A 140 8.14 -1.13 -2.72
CA ASP A 140 8.54 0.09 -3.44
C ASP A 140 10.02 0.04 -3.80
N ARG A 141 10.44 0.83 -4.79
CA ARG A 141 11.86 1.07 -5.09
C ARG A 141 12.43 2.10 -4.11
N HIS A 142 12.91 1.61 -2.98
CA HIS A 142 13.40 2.46 -1.89
C HIS A 142 14.56 3.40 -2.28
N SER A 143 15.41 3.01 -3.24
CA SER A 143 16.51 3.83 -3.74
C SER A 143 16.03 5.03 -4.58
N ALA A 144 14.79 5.02 -5.05
CA ALA A 144 14.19 6.12 -5.80
C ALA A 144 13.53 7.20 -4.93
N TYR A 145 13.47 7.00 -3.61
CA TYR A 145 12.86 7.98 -2.71
C TYR A 145 13.64 9.27 -2.68
N LYS A 146 12.93 10.40 -2.59
CA LYS A 146 13.54 11.72 -2.44
C LYS A 146 14.06 11.95 -1.01
N GLY A 147 15.10 12.75 -0.86
CA GLY A 147 15.62 13.17 0.43
C GLY A 147 17.09 12.78 0.69
N HIS A 148 17.43 12.48 1.93
CA HIS A 148 18.80 12.13 2.33
C HIS A 148 19.12 10.66 2.05
N ILE A 149 19.07 10.26 0.76
CA ILE A 149 19.27 8.90 0.27
C ILE A 149 20.44 8.92 -0.71
N THR A 150 21.31 7.92 -0.61
CA THR A 150 22.30 7.56 -1.62
C THR A 150 21.83 6.27 -2.26
N PRO A 151 21.38 6.27 -3.52
CA PRO A 151 20.79 5.10 -4.18
C PRO A 151 21.65 3.85 -4.07
N GLU A 152 22.95 3.97 -4.31
CA GLU A 152 23.91 2.85 -4.26
C GLU A 152 24.02 2.21 -2.87
N VAL A 153 23.85 3.03 -1.81
CA VAL A 153 23.83 2.52 -0.41
C VAL A 153 22.55 1.75 -0.16
N VAL A 154 21.41 2.26 -0.61
CA VAL A 154 20.09 1.59 -0.44
C VAL A 154 20.03 0.32 -1.28
N ASP A 155 20.46 0.35 -2.54
CA ASP A 155 20.53 -0.84 -3.41
C ASP A 155 21.49 -1.91 -2.85
N GLY A 156 22.60 -1.48 -2.23
CA GLY A 156 23.51 -2.36 -1.51
C GLY A 156 22.85 -3.03 -0.30
N MET A 157 22.06 -2.26 0.48
CA MET A 157 21.29 -2.78 1.61
C MET A 157 20.20 -3.75 1.14
N GLU A 158 19.50 -3.43 0.05
CA GLU A 158 18.47 -4.31 -0.52
C GLU A 158 19.06 -5.65 -0.98
N ARG A 159 20.21 -5.61 -1.65
CA ARG A 159 20.94 -6.83 -2.06
C ARG A 159 21.33 -7.68 -0.85
N ASP A 160 21.85 -7.05 0.21
CA ASP A 160 22.30 -7.75 1.42
C ASP A 160 21.10 -8.34 2.20
N LEU A 161 19.91 -7.76 2.08
CA LEU A 161 18.68 -8.29 2.68
C LEU A 161 18.06 -9.40 1.82
N ALA A 162 17.92 -9.15 0.52
CA ALA A 162 17.25 -10.08 -0.39
C ALA A 162 18.04 -11.37 -0.62
N LYS A 163 19.38 -11.27 -0.71
CA LYS A 163 20.22 -12.44 -1.03
C LYS A 163 20.09 -13.61 -0.04
N PRO A 164 20.11 -13.42 1.29
CA PRO A 164 19.96 -14.48 2.27
C PRO A 164 18.49 -14.86 2.56
N ALA A 165 17.50 -14.12 2.04
CA ALA A 165 16.10 -14.37 2.34
C ALA A 165 15.63 -15.75 1.82
N ASP A 166 14.91 -16.48 2.66
CA ASP A 166 14.28 -17.77 2.29
C ASP A 166 13.17 -17.54 1.24
N GLN A 167 12.48 -16.40 1.37
CA GLN A 167 11.49 -15.95 0.40
C GLN A 167 11.56 -14.44 0.18
N VAL A 168 11.51 -14.02 -1.07
CA VAL A 168 11.34 -12.63 -1.48
C VAL A 168 9.99 -12.47 -2.17
N PHE A 169 9.21 -11.46 -1.75
CA PHE A 169 8.03 -11.00 -2.47
C PHE A 169 8.27 -9.63 -3.08
N ALA A 170 7.63 -9.35 -4.21
CA ALA A 170 7.64 -8.06 -4.86
C ALA A 170 6.23 -7.71 -5.34
N THR A 171 5.87 -6.42 -5.28
CA THR A 171 4.51 -5.98 -5.63
C THR A 171 4.33 -5.66 -7.10
N ALA A 172 5.41 -5.43 -7.84
CA ALA A 172 5.37 -4.95 -9.21
C ALA A 172 6.44 -5.62 -10.08
N VAL A 173 6.21 -5.63 -11.39
CA VAL A 173 7.06 -6.31 -12.39
C VAL A 173 8.52 -5.85 -12.32
N GLY A 174 8.77 -4.53 -12.30
CA GLY A 174 10.13 -4.01 -12.30
C GLY A 174 10.90 -4.29 -11.00
N LEU A 175 10.18 -4.39 -9.86
CA LEU A 175 10.76 -4.83 -8.59
C LEU A 175 11.11 -6.33 -8.67
N ALA A 176 10.21 -7.16 -9.18
CA ALA A 176 10.43 -8.60 -9.32
C ALA A 176 11.62 -8.88 -10.25
N GLU A 177 11.67 -8.29 -11.44
CA GLU A 177 12.78 -8.43 -12.40
C GLU A 177 14.15 -8.07 -11.81
N THR A 178 14.18 -7.08 -10.93
CA THR A 178 15.41 -6.67 -10.25
C THR A 178 15.81 -7.67 -9.17
N LEU A 179 14.86 -8.11 -8.36
CA LEU A 179 15.10 -8.98 -7.21
C LEU A 179 15.33 -10.44 -7.60
N GLU A 180 14.73 -10.94 -8.68
CA GLU A 180 14.98 -12.29 -9.23
C GLU A 180 16.46 -12.51 -9.57
N LYS A 181 17.16 -11.46 -10.03
CA LYS A 181 18.60 -11.50 -10.31
C LYS A 181 19.44 -11.63 -9.04
N ILE A 182 18.89 -11.27 -7.88
CA ILE A 182 19.57 -11.32 -6.57
C ILE A 182 19.17 -12.61 -5.84
N ASN A 183 17.89 -12.94 -5.85
CA ASN A 183 17.34 -14.11 -5.18
C ASN A 183 16.27 -14.77 -6.07
N PRO A 184 16.53 -15.99 -6.60
CA PRO A 184 15.61 -16.70 -7.49
C PRO A 184 14.32 -17.16 -6.80
N THR A 185 14.21 -17.02 -5.48
CA THR A 185 12.95 -17.29 -4.76
C THR A 185 11.94 -16.17 -4.92
N THR A 186 12.30 -15.08 -5.57
CA THR A 186 11.42 -13.92 -5.76
C THR A 186 10.11 -14.32 -6.43
N LYS A 187 8.99 -13.92 -5.80
CA LYS A 187 7.65 -14.12 -6.33
C LYS A 187 6.91 -12.79 -6.39
N MET A 188 6.41 -12.43 -7.56
CA MET A 188 5.54 -11.27 -7.68
C MET A 188 4.15 -11.61 -7.12
N ILE A 189 3.72 -10.83 -6.13
CA ILE A 189 2.36 -10.83 -5.60
C ILE A 189 1.96 -9.35 -5.42
N PRO A 190 1.12 -8.82 -6.32
CA PRO A 190 0.71 -7.41 -6.27
C PRO A 190 -0.02 -7.02 -4.98
N ASN A 191 -0.27 -5.74 -4.82
CA ASN A 191 -1.20 -5.27 -3.79
C ASN A 191 -2.61 -5.81 -4.03
N GLY A 192 -3.48 -5.67 -3.05
CA GLY A 192 -4.85 -6.13 -3.10
C GLY A 192 -5.83 -5.08 -2.59
N ALA A 193 -7.12 -5.41 -2.60
CA ALA A 193 -8.20 -4.60 -2.06
C ALA A 193 -8.81 -5.23 -0.80
N ALA A 194 -9.34 -4.40 0.09
CA ALA A 194 -10.27 -4.84 1.13
C ALA A 194 -11.64 -5.09 0.46
N TYR A 195 -11.75 -6.21 -0.24
CA TYR A 195 -12.92 -6.53 -1.08
C TYR A 195 -14.22 -6.48 -0.27
N GLU A 196 -14.21 -6.98 0.93
CA GLU A 196 -15.33 -6.96 1.87
C GLU A 196 -15.87 -5.55 2.18
N ILE A 197 -15.02 -4.52 2.08
CA ILE A 197 -15.42 -3.12 2.25
C ILE A 197 -15.94 -2.55 0.94
N PHE A 198 -15.18 -2.68 -0.15
CA PHE A 198 -15.45 -1.98 -1.40
C PHE A 198 -16.58 -2.63 -2.21
N SER A 199 -16.81 -3.94 -2.10
CA SER A 199 -17.94 -4.63 -2.71
C SER A 199 -19.31 -4.15 -2.20
N ARG A 200 -19.36 -3.50 -1.03
CA ARG A 200 -20.55 -2.87 -0.47
C ARG A 200 -21.20 -1.85 -1.41
N VAL A 201 -20.42 -1.25 -2.32
CA VAL A 201 -20.97 -0.38 -3.38
C VAL A 201 -22.06 -1.07 -4.19
N GLN A 202 -21.96 -2.39 -4.40
CA GLN A 202 -22.98 -3.18 -5.11
C GLN A 202 -23.88 -3.96 -4.14
N THR A 203 -23.32 -4.59 -3.12
CA THR A 203 -24.08 -5.45 -2.20
C THR A 203 -25.02 -4.67 -1.26
N GLU A 204 -24.69 -3.41 -0.98
CA GLU A 204 -25.48 -2.51 -0.13
C GLU A 204 -26.01 -1.30 -0.90
N LYS A 205 -26.16 -1.39 -2.23
CA LYS A 205 -26.52 -0.29 -3.13
C LYS A 205 -27.75 0.50 -2.64
N ASP A 206 -28.75 -0.21 -2.14
CA ASP A 206 -30.02 0.38 -1.71
C ASP A 206 -29.99 0.95 -0.27
N THR A 207 -28.92 0.66 0.49
CA THR A 207 -28.79 1.05 1.91
C THR A 207 -27.67 2.08 2.14
N LEU A 208 -26.72 2.19 1.24
CA LEU A 208 -25.67 3.20 1.31
C LEU A 208 -26.27 4.60 1.18
N ARG A 209 -26.11 5.40 2.21
CA ARG A 209 -26.60 6.79 2.20
C ARG A 209 -25.66 7.67 1.39
N CYS A 210 -26.23 8.48 0.48
CA CYS A 210 -25.49 9.50 -0.21
C CYS A 210 -24.89 10.50 0.80
N PRO A 211 -23.57 10.74 0.79
CA PRO A 211 -22.96 11.78 1.61
C PRO A 211 -23.58 13.17 1.31
N GLU A 212 -23.69 14.00 2.33
CA GLU A 212 -24.39 15.31 2.22
C GLU A 212 -23.79 16.21 1.14
N ASP A 213 -22.46 16.20 1.06
CA ASP A 213 -21.67 17.00 0.11
C ASP A 213 -21.65 16.43 -1.32
N MET A 214 -22.28 15.29 -1.55
CA MET A 214 -22.44 14.71 -2.89
C MET A 214 -23.86 14.82 -3.46
N LYS A 215 -24.85 15.28 -2.68
CA LYS A 215 -26.28 15.27 -3.08
C LYS A 215 -26.59 16.13 -4.29
N ASP A 216 -25.93 17.28 -4.41
CA ASP A 216 -26.21 18.29 -5.43
C ASP A 216 -25.15 18.34 -6.54
N LEU A 217 -24.33 17.30 -6.66
CA LEU A 217 -23.29 17.25 -7.68
C LEU A 217 -23.89 17.04 -9.07
N LYS A 218 -23.28 17.68 -10.07
CA LYS A 218 -23.60 17.43 -11.47
C LYS A 218 -23.01 16.10 -11.93
N HIS A 219 -23.84 15.25 -12.50
CA HIS A 219 -23.42 14.01 -13.13
C HIS A 219 -23.03 14.19 -14.60
N PRO A 220 -22.10 13.40 -15.15
CA PRO A 220 -21.38 12.34 -14.46
C PRO A 220 -20.38 12.86 -13.43
N VAL A 221 -20.19 12.09 -12.34
CA VAL A 221 -19.18 12.32 -11.31
C VAL A 221 -17.98 11.42 -11.59
N TYR A 222 -16.85 12.02 -11.93
CA TYR A 222 -15.56 11.35 -12.11
C TYR A 222 -14.79 11.40 -10.80
N GLY A 223 -14.58 10.24 -10.16
CA GLY A 223 -14.00 10.15 -8.84
C GLY A 223 -12.56 9.67 -8.81
N PHE A 224 -11.73 10.33 -8.03
CA PHE A 224 -10.40 9.86 -7.66
C PHE A 224 -10.30 9.69 -6.15
N VAL A 225 -9.81 8.55 -5.69
CA VAL A 225 -9.55 8.26 -4.27
C VAL A 225 -8.09 7.90 -4.09
N GLY A 226 -7.34 8.70 -3.35
CA GLY A 226 -5.93 8.45 -3.07
C GLY A 226 -5.18 9.68 -2.60
N MET A 227 -3.94 9.47 -2.18
CA MET A 227 -3.05 10.60 -1.86
C MET A 227 -2.78 11.40 -3.13
N LEU A 228 -3.02 12.71 -3.09
CA LEU A 228 -2.70 13.62 -4.19
C LEU A 228 -1.19 13.90 -4.18
N GLN A 229 -0.48 13.19 -5.05
CA GLN A 229 0.99 13.13 -5.09
C GLN A 229 1.53 13.36 -6.51
N GLU A 230 2.83 13.53 -6.66
CA GLU A 230 3.48 13.92 -7.90
C GLU A 230 3.29 12.92 -9.08
N CYS A 231 3.02 11.65 -8.80
CA CYS A 231 2.82 10.64 -9.84
C CYS A 231 1.43 10.71 -10.50
N ILE A 232 0.50 11.51 -9.97
CA ILE A 232 -0.82 11.71 -10.56
C ILE A 232 -0.71 12.65 -11.76
N ASP A 233 -1.44 12.34 -12.82
CA ASP A 233 -1.53 13.19 -14.01
C ASP A 233 -2.60 14.26 -13.86
N TYR A 234 -2.20 15.37 -13.26
CA TYR A 234 -3.10 16.51 -13.05
C TYR A 234 -3.44 17.25 -14.33
N ALA A 235 -2.64 17.12 -15.41
CA ALA A 235 -2.94 17.70 -16.69
C ALA A 235 -4.17 17.04 -17.33
N LEU A 236 -4.30 15.71 -17.20
CA LEU A 236 -5.52 15.01 -17.63
C LEU A 236 -6.75 15.43 -16.82
N ILE A 237 -6.60 15.59 -15.49
CA ILE A 237 -7.68 16.08 -14.62
C ILE A 237 -8.09 17.51 -15.03
N GLU A 238 -7.13 18.38 -15.29
CA GLU A 238 -7.38 19.75 -15.74
C GLU A 238 -8.10 19.76 -17.11
N LYS A 239 -7.61 18.96 -18.06
CA LYS A 239 -8.22 18.85 -19.39
C LYS A 239 -9.66 18.34 -19.30
N LEU A 240 -9.91 17.32 -18.48
CA LEU A 240 -11.27 16.81 -18.25
C LEU A 240 -12.17 17.90 -17.67
N ALA A 241 -11.72 18.64 -16.66
CA ALA A 241 -12.48 19.73 -16.05
C ALA A 241 -12.82 20.83 -17.04
N LYS A 242 -11.87 21.22 -17.88
CA LYS A 242 -12.02 22.28 -18.89
C LYS A 242 -12.98 21.87 -20.00
N GLU A 243 -12.86 20.64 -20.51
CA GLU A 243 -13.63 20.19 -21.67
C GLU A 243 -15.00 19.59 -21.29
N ARG A 244 -15.23 19.31 -20.01
CA ARG A 244 -16.50 18.79 -19.47
C ARG A 244 -17.01 19.65 -18.30
N PRO A 245 -17.32 20.96 -18.52
CA PRO A 245 -17.66 21.88 -17.45
C PRO A 245 -18.98 21.56 -16.73
N ASP A 246 -19.85 20.76 -17.33
CA ASP A 246 -21.14 20.35 -16.78
C ASP A 246 -21.10 19.02 -16.01
N THR A 247 -19.89 18.53 -15.71
CA THR A 247 -19.64 17.33 -14.92
C THR A 247 -18.98 17.69 -13.59
N THR A 248 -18.81 16.71 -12.70
CA THR A 248 -18.05 16.91 -11.47
C THR A 248 -16.83 16.00 -11.45
N ILE A 249 -15.67 16.54 -11.07
CA ILE A 249 -14.47 15.78 -10.73
C ILE A 249 -14.30 15.83 -9.22
N PHE A 250 -14.43 14.69 -8.55
CA PHE A 250 -14.42 14.59 -7.10
C PHE A 250 -13.15 13.89 -6.60
N LEU A 251 -12.29 14.65 -5.91
CA LEU A 251 -10.97 14.21 -5.49
C LEU A 251 -10.95 13.97 -3.97
N ILE A 252 -10.91 12.69 -3.58
CA ILE A 252 -10.78 12.28 -2.17
C ILE A 252 -9.31 11.95 -1.88
N GLY A 253 -8.74 12.66 -0.91
CA GLY A 253 -7.41 12.40 -0.42
C GLY A 253 -6.68 13.64 0.06
N ARG A 254 -5.58 13.42 0.77
CA ARG A 254 -4.71 14.50 1.24
C ARG A 254 -3.67 14.84 0.18
N THR A 255 -3.47 16.12 -0.07
CA THR A 255 -2.34 16.62 -0.89
C THR A 255 -1.02 16.44 -0.12
N LEU A 256 -0.04 15.80 -0.75
CA LEU A 256 1.28 15.64 -0.15
C LEU A 256 2.08 16.95 -0.22
N PRO A 257 2.98 17.17 0.76
CA PRO A 257 3.89 18.33 0.72
C PRO A 257 4.69 18.36 -0.59
N GLY A 258 4.76 19.54 -1.21
CA GLY A 258 5.48 19.75 -2.48
C GLY A 258 4.62 19.59 -3.73
N VAL A 259 3.37 19.16 -3.62
CA VAL A 259 2.40 19.14 -4.74
C VAL A 259 1.62 20.43 -4.75
N ASP A 260 1.72 21.19 -5.85
CA ASP A 260 0.93 22.42 -6.06
C ASP A 260 -0.26 22.15 -6.99
N LEU A 261 -1.45 22.29 -6.44
CA LEU A 261 -2.73 22.11 -7.13
C LEU A 261 -3.51 23.43 -7.25
N SER A 262 -2.85 24.59 -7.05
CA SER A 262 -3.50 25.91 -7.08
C SER A 262 -4.14 26.19 -8.44
N HIS A 263 -3.53 25.74 -9.55
CA HIS A 263 -4.05 25.87 -10.91
C HIS A 263 -5.38 25.12 -11.13
N LEU A 264 -5.63 24.03 -10.42
CA LEU A 264 -6.90 23.29 -10.52
C LEU A 264 -8.06 23.97 -9.78
N LYS A 265 -7.78 24.79 -8.79
CA LYS A 265 -8.82 25.48 -7.98
C LYS A 265 -9.63 26.50 -8.75
N GLN A 266 -9.19 26.94 -9.95
CA GLN A 266 -9.96 27.80 -10.83
C GLN A 266 -11.18 27.13 -11.45
N TYR A 267 -11.19 25.80 -11.53
CA TYR A 267 -12.27 25.00 -12.11
C TYR A 267 -13.34 24.72 -11.07
N LYS A 268 -14.55 25.28 -11.25
CA LYS A 268 -15.67 25.14 -10.29
C LYS A 268 -16.23 23.72 -10.20
N ASN A 269 -15.95 22.91 -11.20
CA ASN A 269 -16.37 21.52 -11.29
C ASN A 269 -15.33 20.54 -10.73
N ILE A 270 -14.24 21.01 -10.11
CA ILE A 270 -13.31 20.17 -9.33
C ILE A 270 -13.58 20.38 -7.84
N VAL A 271 -13.89 19.29 -7.15
CA VAL A 271 -14.10 19.27 -5.70
C VAL A 271 -12.93 18.57 -5.01
N PHE A 272 -12.27 19.26 -4.08
CA PHE A 272 -11.22 18.71 -3.21
C PHE A 272 -11.83 18.40 -1.85
N HIS A 273 -12.12 17.14 -1.57
CA HIS A 273 -12.82 16.75 -0.35
C HIS A 273 -11.89 16.59 0.86
N GLY A 274 -10.67 16.11 0.65
CA GLY A 274 -9.77 15.72 1.75
C GLY A 274 -9.85 14.22 2.07
N LEU A 275 -9.47 13.85 3.30
CA LEU A 275 -9.45 12.44 3.71
C LEU A 275 -10.83 11.94 4.12
N VAL A 276 -11.16 10.72 3.68
CA VAL A 276 -12.33 9.95 4.12
C VAL A 276 -11.80 8.64 4.73
N PRO A 277 -12.30 8.22 5.90
CA PRO A 277 -11.98 6.91 6.48
C PRO A 277 -12.37 5.76 5.53
N GLN A 278 -11.53 4.73 5.44
CA GLN A 278 -11.76 3.64 4.49
C GLN A 278 -13.15 2.99 4.59
N PRO A 279 -13.71 2.74 5.80
CA PRO A 279 -15.05 2.15 5.92
C PRO A 279 -16.19 3.02 5.37
N GLU A 280 -15.96 4.34 5.23
CA GLU A 280 -16.94 5.30 4.69
C GLU A 280 -16.82 5.48 3.17
N LEU A 281 -15.69 5.10 2.57
CA LEU A 281 -15.44 5.25 1.13
C LEU A 281 -16.52 4.62 0.23
N PRO A 282 -17.12 3.46 0.56
CA PRO A 282 -18.20 2.89 -0.26
C PRO A 282 -19.37 3.84 -0.51
N ALA A 283 -19.76 4.67 0.49
CA ALA A 283 -20.82 5.64 0.33
C ALA A 283 -20.48 6.72 -0.71
N TYR A 284 -19.25 7.22 -0.70
CA TYR A 284 -18.74 8.17 -1.70
C TYR A 284 -18.60 7.53 -3.09
N LEU A 285 -17.98 6.34 -3.16
CA LEU A 285 -17.78 5.61 -4.41
C LEU A 285 -19.11 5.22 -5.07
N SER A 286 -20.16 4.95 -4.28
CA SER A 286 -21.49 4.65 -4.83
C SER A 286 -22.07 5.79 -5.67
N GLN A 287 -21.73 7.05 -5.33
CA GLN A 287 -22.17 8.27 -6.03
C GLN A 287 -21.31 8.65 -7.24
N MET A 288 -20.14 8.02 -7.41
CA MET A 288 -19.28 8.24 -8.56
C MET A 288 -19.78 7.40 -9.74
N ASP A 289 -19.84 7.99 -10.94
CA ASP A 289 -20.19 7.27 -12.18
C ASP A 289 -18.98 6.53 -12.73
N VAL A 290 -17.79 7.13 -12.61
CA VAL A 290 -16.53 6.60 -13.12
C VAL A 290 -15.42 6.80 -12.09
N CYS A 291 -14.63 5.75 -11.84
CA CYS A 291 -13.42 5.84 -11.04
C CYS A 291 -12.20 6.12 -11.93
N LEU A 292 -11.37 7.09 -11.53
CA LEU A 292 -10.20 7.52 -12.30
C LEU A 292 -8.90 6.93 -11.72
N ASN A 293 -8.14 6.24 -12.56
CA ASN A 293 -6.79 5.76 -12.25
C ASN A 293 -5.79 6.49 -13.15
N VAL A 294 -5.45 7.72 -12.79
CA VAL A 294 -4.71 8.68 -13.61
C VAL A 294 -3.27 8.83 -13.12
N PHE A 295 -2.39 7.97 -13.60
CA PHE A 295 -0.97 8.06 -13.30
C PHE A 295 -0.20 8.62 -14.49
N ARG A 296 0.80 9.45 -14.17
CA ARG A 296 1.71 10.01 -15.16
C ARG A 296 2.66 8.95 -15.66
N ALA A 297 2.91 8.91 -16.98
CA ALA A 297 3.98 8.10 -17.55
C ALA A 297 5.32 8.47 -16.91
N GLY A 298 6.11 7.46 -16.52
CA GLY A 298 7.39 7.71 -15.88
C GLY A 298 8.18 6.45 -15.55
N ALA A 299 9.42 6.67 -15.15
CA ALA A 299 10.38 5.60 -14.88
C ALA A 299 9.95 4.64 -13.74
N LEU A 300 9.08 5.11 -12.84
CA LEU A 300 8.63 4.30 -11.70
C LEU A 300 7.35 3.51 -11.96
N SER A 301 6.69 3.70 -13.08
CA SER A 301 5.39 3.08 -13.37
C SER A 301 5.41 1.55 -13.29
N LYS A 302 6.48 0.91 -13.72
CA LYS A 302 6.67 -0.55 -13.63
C LYS A 302 7.01 -1.05 -12.23
N ASP A 303 7.37 -0.16 -11.30
CA ASP A 303 7.74 -0.47 -9.92
C ASP A 303 6.58 -0.19 -8.93
N VAL A 304 5.41 0.23 -9.43
CA VAL A 304 4.25 0.61 -8.63
C VAL A 304 3.11 -0.39 -8.81
N SER A 305 2.48 -0.77 -7.71
CA SER A 305 1.24 -1.54 -7.68
C SER A 305 0.17 -0.71 -6.94
N PRO A 306 -0.72 0.01 -7.67
CA PRO A 306 -1.63 0.96 -7.05
C PRO A 306 -2.77 0.26 -6.31
N LEU A 307 -2.85 0.46 -5.00
CA LEU A 307 -3.92 -0.09 -4.14
C LEU A 307 -5.31 0.29 -4.66
N LYS A 308 -5.49 1.56 -5.03
CA LYS A 308 -6.81 2.10 -5.41
C LYS A 308 -7.40 1.49 -6.67
N PHE A 309 -6.54 1.06 -7.59
CA PHE A 309 -6.99 0.36 -8.78
C PHE A 309 -7.75 -0.94 -8.44
N TYR A 310 -7.20 -1.74 -7.53
CA TYR A 310 -7.86 -2.98 -7.09
C TYR A 310 -9.11 -2.69 -6.25
N GLU A 311 -9.10 -1.62 -5.46
CA GLU A 311 -10.27 -1.15 -4.71
C GLU A 311 -11.40 -0.72 -5.67
N TYR A 312 -11.07 -0.03 -6.78
CA TYR A 312 -12.06 0.32 -7.81
C TYR A 312 -12.67 -0.91 -8.48
N LEU A 313 -11.85 -1.90 -8.85
CA LEU A 313 -12.39 -3.18 -9.38
C LEU A 313 -13.38 -3.80 -8.40
N ALA A 314 -13.07 -3.81 -7.11
CA ALA A 314 -13.92 -4.35 -6.06
C ALA A 314 -15.26 -3.58 -5.88
N THR A 315 -15.38 -2.34 -6.40
CA THR A 315 -16.66 -1.61 -6.41
C THR A 315 -17.59 -2.02 -7.55
N GLY A 316 -17.09 -2.70 -8.58
CA GLY A 316 -17.83 -2.98 -9.81
C GLY A 316 -18.06 -1.75 -10.71
N LYS A 317 -17.69 -0.54 -10.27
CA LYS A 317 -17.84 0.70 -11.05
C LYS A 317 -16.95 0.72 -12.28
N PRO A 318 -17.33 1.44 -13.35
CA PRO A 318 -16.46 1.70 -14.48
C PRO A 318 -15.14 2.36 -14.02
N VAL A 319 -14.03 1.93 -14.58
CA VAL A 319 -12.70 2.47 -14.29
C VAL A 319 -12.08 2.97 -15.59
N VAL A 320 -11.65 4.23 -15.60
CA VAL A 320 -10.84 4.79 -16.69
C VAL A 320 -9.42 4.98 -16.18
N SER A 321 -8.47 4.42 -16.89
CA SER A 321 -7.05 4.41 -16.51
C SER A 321 -6.17 4.93 -17.63
N THR A 322 -5.09 5.61 -17.28
CA THR A 322 -3.91 5.69 -18.16
C THR A 322 -3.27 4.29 -18.25
N ARG A 323 -2.30 4.09 -19.15
CA ARG A 323 -1.55 2.81 -19.23
C ARG A 323 -0.63 2.55 -18.02
N GLU A 324 -0.69 3.41 -17.03
CA GLU A 324 0.18 3.39 -15.87
C GLU A 324 -0.60 3.06 -14.58
N PRO A 325 -0.04 2.20 -13.74
CA PRO A 325 1.12 1.32 -13.99
C PRO A 325 0.76 0.15 -14.92
N LEU A 326 1.75 -0.49 -15.54
CA LEU A 326 1.57 -1.52 -16.57
C LEU A 326 0.61 -2.67 -16.20
N GLN A 327 0.46 -2.96 -14.92
CA GLN A 327 -0.45 -3.99 -14.40
C GLN A 327 -1.93 -3.76 -14.74
N VAL A 328 -2.33 -2.54 -15.12
CA VAL A 328 -3.72 -2.26 -15.53
C VAL A 328 -4.09 -2.98 -16.82
N GLU A 329 -3.10 -3.28 -17.68
CA GLU A 329 -3.30 -4.00 -18.95
C GLU A 329 -3.85 -5.42 -18.77
N ASP A 330 -3.62 -6.04 -17.61
CA ASP A 330 -4.15 -7.37 -17.30
C ASP A 330 -5.69 -7.36 -17.13
N PHE A 331 -6.31 -6.17 -17.06
CA PHE A 331 -7.74 -5.94 -16.85
C PHE A 331 -8.41 -5.18 -18.00
N LYS A 332 -7.76 -5.13 -19.19
CA LYS A 332 -8.24 -4.38 -20.37
C LYS A 332 -9.63 -4.76 -20.87
N ASP A 333 -10.12 -5.91 -20.48
CA ASP A 333 -11.45 -6.42 -20.84
C ASP A 333 -12.59 -5.82 -20.00
N VAL A 334 -12.26 -5.15 -18.88
CA VAL A 334 -13.23 -4.51 -17.97
C VAL A 334 -12.86 -3.08 -17.58
N VAL A 335 -11.66 -2.62 -17.94
CA VAL A 335 -11.13 -1.29 -17.64
C VAL A 335 -10.92 -0.53 -18.95
N TYR A 336 -11.30 0.73 -18.98
CA TYR A 336 -11.09 1.63 -20.10
C TYR A 336 -9.67 2.21 -20.01
N ILE A 337 -8.75 1.75 -20.88
CA ILE A 337 -7.33 2.13 -20.84
C ILE A 337 -7.02 3.10 -21.95
N ALA A 338 -6.68 4.33 -21.59
CA ALA A 338 -6.35 5.40 -22.52
C ALA A 338 -4.86 5.39 -22.91
N HIS A 339 -4.57 5.56 -24.20
CA HIS A 339 -3.21 5.64 -24.73
C HIS A 339 -2.75 7.10 -24.97
N ASN A 340 -3.67 8.04 -24.95
CA ASN A 340 -3.40 9.47 -25.08
C ASN A 340 -4.52 10.29 -24.41
N GLU A 341 -4.35 11.61 -24.34
CA GLU A 341 -5.27 12.51 -23.65
C GLU A 341 -6.67 12.57 -24.27
N ASP A 342 -6.77 12.58 -25.62
CA ASP A 342 -8.06 12.66 -26.29
C ASP A 342 -8.86 11.36 -26.14
N GLU A 343 -8.17 10.22 -26.21
CA GLU A 343 -8.75 8.92 -25.91
C GLU A 343 -9.23 8.86 -24.45
N PHE A 344 -8.47 9.42 -23.50
CA PHE A 344 -8.88 9.47 -22.10
C PHE A 344 -10.24 10.16 -21.91
N LEU A 345 -10.44 11.31 -22.56
CA LEU A 345 -11.73 12.03 -22.48
C LEU A 345 -12.86 11.24 -23.13
N ALA A 346 -12.62 10.65 -24.31
CA ALA A 346 -13.62 9.82 -24.98
C ALA A 346 -14.02 8.61 -24.13
N LEU A 347 -13.05 7.95 -23.51
CA LEU A 347 -13.30 6.80 -22.63
C LEU A 347 -13.99 7.22 -21.31
N CYS A 348 -13.73 8.42 -20.78
CA CYS A 348 -14.51 8.96 -19.67
C CYS A 348 -15.99 9.11 -20.03
N ASP A 349 -16.30 9.65 -21.22
CA ASP A 349 -17.67 9.79 -21.70
C ASP A 349 -18.35 8.45 -21.99
N GLU A 350 -17.60 7.46 -22.50
CA GLU A 350 -18.09 6.11 -22.73
C GLU A 350 -18.39 5.39 -21.42
N ALA A 351 -17.42 5.42 -20.48
CA ALA A 351 -17.55 4.80 -19.16
C ALA A 351 -18.72 5.37 -18.35
N ALA A 352 -18.97 6.69 -18.46
CA ALA A 352 -20.10 7.34 -17.77
C ALA A 352 -21.48 6.88 -18.28
N ARG A 353 -21.54 6.35 -19.51
CA ARG A 353 -22.77 5.82 -20.10
C ARG A 353 -22.88 4.29 -19.98
N GLU A 354 -21.88 3.66 -19.39
CA GLU A 354 -21.88 2.20 -19.27
C GLU A 354 -23.10 1.71 -18.45
N ASN A 355 -23.83 0.81 -19.04
CA ASN A 355 -24.90 0.06 -18.39
C ASN A 355 -24.74 -1.42 -18.75
N ASP A 356 -23.68 -2.04 -18.24
CA ASP A 356 -23.29 -3.41 -18.56
C ASP A 356 -23.14 -4.23 -17.26
N PRO A 357 -24.18 -4.99 -16.87
CA PRO A 357 -24.15 -5.84 -15.69
C PRO A 357 -23.09 -6.95 -15.76
N GLU A 358 -22.74 -7.43 -16.96
CA GLU A 358 -21.72 -8.47 -17.13
C GLU A 358 -20.32 -7.89 -16.83
N LYS A 359 -20.00 -6.70 -17.35
CA LYS A 359 -18.76 -6.01 -17.00
C LYS A 359 -18.68 -5.70 -15.51
N THR A 360 -19.80 -5.24 -14.90
CA THR A 360 -19.87 -5.01 -13.45
C THR A 360 -19.54 -6.28 -12.67
N ALA A 361 -20.21 -7.39 -12.99
CA ALA A 361 -19.98 -8.69 -12.33
C ALA A 361 -18.51 -9.16 -12.52
N LYS A 362 -17.93 -8.94 -13.71
CA LYS A 362 -16.57 -9.32 -14.01
C LYS A 362 -15.56 -8.48 -13.25
N ARG A 363 -15.80 -7.16 -13.06
CA ARG A 363 -14.96 -6.31 -12.18
C ARG A 363 -14.99 -6.79 -10.74
N LEU A 364 -16.16 -7.13 -10.22
CA LEU A 364 -16.29 -7.67 -8.87
C LEU A 364 -15.51 -8.98 -8.71
N ALA A 365 -15.60 -9.89 -9.68
CA ALA A 365 -14.84 -11.14 -9.68
C ALA A 365 -13.33 -10.89 -9.69
N TYR A 366 -12.84 -9.94 -10.50
CA TYR A 366 -11.44 -9.52 -10.46
C TYR A 366 -11.06 -8.87 -9.13
N GLY A 367 -11.95 -8.01 -8.58
CA GLY A 367 -11.74 -7.40 -7.27
C GLY A 367 -11.59 -8.44 -6.16
N GLU A 368 -12.40 -9.50 -6.18
CA GLU A 368 -12.32 -10.63 -5.25
C GLU A 368 -11.01 -11.41 -5.41
N GLN A 369 -10.64 -11.75 -6.66
CA GLN A 369 -9.36 -12.42 -6.97
C GLN A 369 -8.13 -11.57 -6.58
N CYS A 370 -8.29 -10.24 -6.56
CA CYS A 370 -7.28 -9.29 -6.11
C CYS A 370 -7.47 -8.87 -4.65
N SER A 371 -8.33 -9.54 -3.87
CA SER A 371 -8.53 -9.23 -2.45
C SER A 371 -7.29 -9.50 -1.62
N TRP A 372 -7.16 -8.82 -0.48
CA TRP A 372 -6.08 -9.10 0.47
C TRP A 372 -6.13 -10.53 0.98
N THR A 373 -7.31 -11.09 1.16
CA THR A 373 -7.49 -12.50 1.56
C THR A 373 -6.85 -13.44 0.54
N GLU A 374 -7.13 -13.21 -0.75
CA GLU A 374 -6.55 -14.02 -1.82
C GLU A 374 -5.04 -13.78 -2.00
N ARG A 375 -4.57 -12.53 -1.88
CA ARG A 375 -3.13 -12.21 -1.93
C ARG A 375 -2.35 -12.91 -0.81
N VAL A 376 -2.90 -12.89 0.42
CA VAL A 376 -2.26 -13.57 1.55
C VAL A 376 -2.31 -15.08 1.38
N ARG A 377 -3.42 -15.66 0.90
CA ARG A 377 -3.51 -17.08 0.57
C ARG A 377 -2.41 -17.50 -0.41
N GLN A 378 -2.19 -16.71 -1.48
CA GLN A 378 -1.09 -16.94 -2.44
C GLN A 378 0.29 -16.85 -1.78
N MET A 379 0.49 -15.92 -0.84
CA MET A 379 1.74 -15.82 -0.08
C MET A 379 1.94 -17.04 0.82
N GLU A 380 0.91 -17.45 1.57
CA GLU A 380 0.93 -18.61 2.45
C GLU A 380 1.23 -19.89 1.71
N GLU A 381 0.63 -20.13 0.54
CA GLU A 381 0.93 -21.31 -0.28
C GLU A 381 2.42 -21.42 -0.65
N VAL A 382 3.05 -20.28 -0.98
CA VAL A 382 4.49 -20.25 -1.25
C VAL A 382 5.29 -20.54 0.01
N LEU A 383 4.89 -19.94 1.15
CA LEU A 383 5.59 -20.05 2.42
C LEU A 383 5.46 -21.46 3.02
N TYR A 384 4.28 -22.08 2.92
CA TYR A 384 4.05 -23.46 3.37
C TYR A 384 4.85 -24.48 2.54
N LYS A 385 4.82 -24.35 1.20
CA LYS A 385 5.61 -25.22 0.30
C LYS A 385 7.12 -25.19 0.59
N LYS A 386 7.60 -24.07 1.13
CA LYS A 386 9.03 -23.90 1.48
C LYS A 386 9.34 -24.18 2.95
N GLY A 387 8.35 -24.51 3.77
CA GLY A 387 8.52 -24.66 5.21
C GLY A 387 8.97 -23.40 5.92
N VAL A 388 8.58 -22.22 5.39
CA VAL A 388 8.81 -20.90 6.02
C VAL A 388 7.74 -20.65 7.08
N LEU A 389 6.51 -21.01 6.79
CA LEU A 389 5.40 -21.11 7.73
C LEU A 389 4.90 -22.55 7.79
N HIS A 390 4.24 -22.90 8.87
CA HIS A 390 3.55 -24.18 9.06
C HIS A 390 2.05 -24.00 8.91
N GLU A 391 1.40 -24.92 8.18
CA GLU A 391 -0.06 -24.91 8.09
C GLU A 391 -0.68 -25.10 9.48
N SER A 392 -1.70 -24.32 9.79
CA SER A 392 -2.48 -24.52 11.02
C SER A 392 -3.40 -25.72 10.82
N PRO A 393 -3.43 -26.72 11.74
CA PRO A 393 -4.31 -27.87 11.61
C PRO A 393 -5.79 -27.55 11.90
N ASP A 394 -6.13 -26.32 12.32
CA ASP A 394 -7.44 -25.98 12.88
C ASP A 394 -8.29 -25.09 11.94
N GLU A 395 -8.07 -25.10 10.59
CA GLU A 395 -8.95 -24.39 9.64
C GLU A 395 -9.31 -25.23 8.42
#